data_bbf97b0bce41951d64f7f4482d2fb2dd
#
_entry.id   bbf97b0bce41951d64f7f4482d2fb2dd
#
_cell.length_a   1.000
_cell.length_b   1.000
_cell.length_c   1.000
_cell.angle_alpha   90.00
_cell.angle_beta   90.00
_cell.angle_gamma   90.00
#
_symmetry.space_group_name_H-M   'P 1'
#
loop_
_entity.id
_entity.type
_entity.pdbx_description
1 polymer ?
#
loop_
_entity_poly.entity_id
_entity_poly.type
_entity_poly.pdbx_seq_one_letter_code
_entity_poly.pdbx_strand_id
1 'polypeptide(L)'
;IGQSVAKRAAVSGMKIIYYNRHRLPEDIEKKYSAEYVSLDSLLSQSDYISLHTPLDESTYHLIGAEALSKMKKGVFLVNTARGPVIDESALVVALECGHIGGAGLDVFEKEPEINNGLLGRDNVILVPHIGTATVEARIAMGRYAVKNITLFFNGKDPLSRVC
;
A
#
# COMPACT_ATOMS: atom_id res chain seq x y z
N ILE A 1 4.56 7.74 2.24
CA ILE A 1 4.37 6.55 3.11
C ILE A 1 5.41 5.49 2.76
N GLY A 2 5.55 5.03 1.52
CA GLY A 2 6.51 3.99 1.12
C GLY A 2 7.95 4.25 1.57
N GLN A 3 8.45 5.48 1.40
CA GLN A 3 9.78 5.86 1.88
C GLN A 3 9.91 5.74 3.42
N SER A 4 8.84 6.02 4.16
CA SER A 4 8.82 5.87 5.62
C SER A 4 8.84 4.40 6.05
N VAL A 5 8.20 3.53 5.29
CA VAL A 5 8.26 2.07 5.48
C VAL A 5 9.65 1.56 5.13
N ALA A 6 10.20 1.93 3.98
CA ALA A 6 11.55 1.56 3.55
C ALA A 6 12.62 1.92 4.61
N LYS A 7 12.55 3.15 5.16
CA LYS A 7 13.45 3.58 6.24
C LYS A 7 13.40 2.63 7.46
N ARG A 8 12.20 2.21 7.88
CA ARG A 8 12.03 1.34 9.04
C ARG A 8 12.49 -0.09 8.75
N ALA A 9 12.15 -0.61 7.58
CA ALA A 9 12.57 -1.94 7.14
C ALA A 9 14.11 -2.04 7.02
N ALA A 10 14.77 -1.01 6.47
CA ALA A 10 16.23 -0.97 6.39
C ALA A 10 16.90 -1.03 7.76
N VAL A 11 16.37 -0.32 8.78
CA VAL A 11 16.89 -0.39 10.16
C VAL A 11 16.74 -1.79 10.75
N SER A 12 15.73 -2.54 10.31
CA SER A 12 15.52 -3.94 10.69
C SER A 12 16.39 -4.94 9.89
N GLY A 13 17.32 -4.43 9.08
CA GLY A 13 18.24 -5.27 8.30
C GLY A 13 17.67 -5.83 7.00
N MET A 14 16.50 -5.36 6.56
CA MET A 14 15.89 -5.81 5.31
C MET A 14 16.57 -5.13 4.10
N LYS A 15 16.83 -5.89 3.04
CA LYS A 15 17.18 -5.34 1.73
C LYS A 15 15.92 -4.70 1.12
N ILE A 16 16.04 -3.46 0.64
CA ILE A 16 14.92 -2.72 0.04
C ILE A 16 15.06 -2.75 -1.47
N ILE A 17 14.07 -3.35 -2.12
CA ILE A 17 13.85 -3.20 -3.56
C ILE A 17 12.51 -2.50 -3.77
N TYR A 18 12.38 -1.72 -4.84
CA TYR A 18 11.13 -1.02 -5.12
C TYR A 18 10.83 -0.96 -6.61
N TYR A 19 9.54 -0.90 -6.90
CA TYR A 19 8.99 -0.56 -8.20
C TYR A 19 8.11 0.67 -8.08
N ASN A 20 8.22 1.59 -9.03
CA ASN A 20 7.33 2.72 -9.18
C ASN A 20 7.27 3.10 -10.67
N ARG A 21 6.20 3.73 -11.12
CA ARG A 21 6.02 4.22 -12.50
C ARG A 21 7.18 5.11 -12.97
N HIS A 22 7.66 5.96 -12.06
CA HIS A 22 8.85 6.78 -12.26
C HIS A 22 9.92 6.40 -11.22
N ARG A 23 11.12 6.11 -11.70
CA ARG A 23 12.25 5.84 -10.82
C ARG A 23 12.53 7.06 -9.93
N LEU A 24 12.84 6.82 -8.67
CA LEU A 24 13.21 7.87 -7.73
C LEU A 24 14.58 8.47 -8.09
N PRO A 25 14.85 9.74 -7.70
CA PRO A 25 16.17 10.33 -7.79
C PRO A 25 17.23 9.49 -7.04
N GLU A 26 18.45 9.46 -7.58
CA GLU A 26 19.54 8.62 -7.05
C GLU A 26 19.91 8.92 -5.58
N ASP A 27 19.80 10.18 -5.18
CA ASP A 27 20.04 10.61 -3.80
C ASP A 27 19.00 10.01 -2.83
N ILE A 28 17.76 9.84 -3.28
CA ILE A 28 16.70 9.19 -2.51
C ILE A 28 16.94 7.68 -2.43
N GLU A 29 17.33 7.03 -3.54
CA GLU A 29 17.71 5.61 -3.54
C GLU A 29 18.85 5.35 -2.57
N LYS A 30 19.91 6.14 -2.63
CA LYS A 30 21.07 6.06 -1.72
C LYS A 30 20.65 6.27 -0.26
N LYS A 31 19.80 7.26 0.00
CA LYS A 31 19.31 7.57 1.35
C LYS A 31 18.62 6.40 2.04
N TYR A 32 17.91 5.58 1.28
CA TYR A 32 17.16 4.43 1.81
C TYR A 32 17.81 3.09 1.47
N SER A 33 18.98 3.10 0.82
CA SER A 33 19.63 1.90 0.28
C SER A 33 18.67 1.04 -0.54
N ALA A 34 17.81 1.72 -1.34
CA ALA A 34 16.75 1.11 -2.11
C ALA A 34 17.18 0.91 -3.57
N GLU A 35 16.90 -0.27 -4.12
CA GLU A 35 17.21 -0.66 -5.49
C GLU A 35 15.94 -0.64 -6.34
N TYR A 36 15.97 0.10 -7.46
CA TYR A 36 14.88 0.10 -8.44
C TYR A 36 14.92 -1.18 -9.27
N VAL A 37 13.80 -1.89 -9.35
CA VAL A 37 13.65 -3.13 -10.13
C VAL A 37 12.36 -3.10 -10.95
N SER A 38 12.21 -4.01 -11.92
CA SER A 38 10.93 -4.21 -12.61
C SER A 38 9.88 -4.80 -11.65
N LEU A 39 8.59 -4.66 -11.96
CA LEU A 39 7.52 -5.24 -11.16
C LEU A 39 7.68 -6.76 -11.03
N ASP A 40 7.93 -7.46 -12.14
CA ASP A 40 8.13 -8.92 -12.12
C ASP A 40 9.33 -9.33 -11.25
N SER A 41 10.40 -8.55 -11.30
CA SER A 41 11.57 -8.77 -10.45
C SER A 41 11.24 -8.55 -8.97
N LEU A 42 10.46 -7.50 -8.64
CA LEU A 42 10.00 -7.26 -7.28
C LEU A 42 9.14 -8.42 -6.77
N LEU A 43 8.15 -8.85 -7.55
CA LEU A 43 7.25 -9.93 -7.18
C LEU A 43 8.03 -11.23 -6.91
N SER A 44 8.96 -11.59 -7.78
CA SER A 44 9.69 -12.86 -7.69
C SER A 44 10.81 -12.90 -6.63
N GLN A 45 11.28 -11.74 -6.16
CA GLN A 45 12.41 -11.68 -5.21
C GLN A 45 12.00 -11.33 -3.78
N SER A 46 10.83 -10.71 -3.57
CA SER A 46 10.42 -10.19 -2.28
C SER A 46 9.96 -11.30 -1.31
N ASP A 47 10.34 -11.16 -0.05
CA ASP A 47 9.80 -11.92 1.08
C ASP A 47 8.61 -11.18 1.73
N TYR A 48 8.61 -9.85 1.63
CA TYR A 48 7.54 -8.95 2.07
C TYR A 48 7.25 -7.94 0.98
N ILE A 49 5.98 -7.75 0.63
CA ILE A 49 5.53 -6.75 -0.34
C ILE A 49 4.56 -5.80 0.35
N SER A 50 4.86 -4.50 0.28
CA SER A 50 4.00 -3.44 0.84
C SER A 50 3.56 -2.49 -0.26
N LEU A 51 2.24 -2.28 -0.37
CA LEU A 51 1.63 -1.47 -1.42
C LEU A 51 1.44 -0.02 -0.96
N HIS A 52 1.90 0.94 -1.78
CA HIS A 52 1.84 2.38 -1.52
C HIS A 52 1.45 3.17 -2.78
N THR A 53 0.74 2.53 -3.71
CA THR A 53 0.27 3.15 -4.95
C THR A 53 -1.05 3.91 -4.73
N PRO A 54 -1.33 4.99 -5.46
CA PRO A 54 -2.70 5.49 -5.57
C PRO A 54 -3.57 4.45 -6.29
N LEU A 55 -4.89 4.60 -6.19
CA LEU A 55 -5.83 3.84 -7.01
C LEU A 55 -6.16 4.65 -8.27
N ASP A 56 -5.83 4.10 -9.41
CA ASP A 56 -6.20 4.57 -10.74
C ASP A 56 -6.39 3.36 -11.68
N GLU A 57 -6.74 3.58 -12.93
CA GLU A 57 -6.97 2.51 -13.91
C GLU A 57 -5.75 1.58 -14.07
N SER A 58 -4.53 2.12 -13.94
CA SER A 58 -3.29 1.34 -14.09
C SER A 58 -2.92 0.52 -12.85
N THR A 59 -3.54 0.82 -11.71
CA THR A 59 -3.28 0.16 -10.42
C THR A 59 -4.47 -0.65 -9.90
N TYR A 60 -5.62 -0.57 -10.59
CA TYR A 60 -6.76 -1.43 -10.30
C TYR A 60 -6.37 -2.90 -10.57
N HIS A 61 -6.53 -3.74 -9.55
CA HIS A 61 -6.12 -5.15 -9.56
C HIS A 61 -4.67 -5.36 -10.03
N LEU A 62 -3.77 -4.39 -9.75
CA LEU A 62 -2.34 -4.54 -10.01
C LEU A 62 -1.78 -5.84 -9.42
N ILE A 63 -2.30 -6.23 -8.25
CA ILE A 63 -2.01 -7.50 -7.59
C ILE A 63 -3.21 -8.43 -7.82
N GLY A 64 -3.38 -8.89 -9.05
CA GLY A 64 -4.33 -9.93 -9.43
C GLY A 64 -3.70 -11.33 -9.42
N ALA A 65 -4.43 -12.32 -9.92
CA ALA A 65 -4.02 -13.73 -9.92
C ALA A 65 -2.65 -13.96 -10.59
N GLU A 66 -2.37 -13.28 -11.71
CA GLU A 66 -1.08 -13.37 -12.39
C GLU A 66 0.06 -12.85 -11.53
N ALA A 67 -0.10 -11.65 -10.93
CA ALA A 67 0.92 -11.06 -10.06
C ALA A 67 1.17 -11.94 -8.82
N LEU A 68 0.10 -12.44 -8.20
CA LEU A 68 0.19 -13.36 -7.06
C LEU A 68 0.95 -14.63 -7.42
N SER A 69 0.71 -15.20 -8.60
CA SER A 69 1.40 -16.43 -9.06
C SER A 69 2.91 -16.25 -9.28
N LYS A 70 3.36 -15.02 -9.59
CA LYS A 70 4.78 -14.68 -9.78
C LYS A 70 5.53 -14.46 -8.45
N MET A 71 4.81 -14.31 -7.36
CA MET A 71 5.41 -14.08 -6.04
C MET A 71 6.10 -15.33 -5.51
N LYS A 72 7.06 -15.13 -4.61
CA LYS A 72 7.67 -16.25 -3.87
C LYS A 72 6.62 -16.97 -3.04
N LYS A 73 6.70 -18.29 -3.00
CA LYS A 73 5.87 -19.06 -2.06
C LYS A 73 6.19 -18.66 -0.62
N GLY A 74 5.15 -18.37 0.14
CA GLY A 74 5.27 -17.94 1.54
C GLY A 74 5.51 -16.45 1.75
N VAL A 75 5.44 -15.62 0.70
CA VAL A 75 5.56 -14.16 0.80
C VAL A 75 4.45 -13.56 1.66
N PHE A 76 4.75 -12.47 2.35
CA PHE A 76 3.77 -11.67 3.08
C PHE A 76 3.39 -10.41 2.30
N LEU A 77 2.09 -10.13 2.18
CA LEU A 77 1.54 -8.99 1.44
C LEU A 77 0.89 -8.00 2.40
N VAL A 78 1.23 -6.72 2.29
CA VAL A 78 0.64 -5.65 3.13
C VAL A 78 0.00 -4.59 2.24
N ASN A 79 -1.29 -4.31 2.48
CA ASN A 79 -2.00 -3.25 1.78
C ASN A 79 -2.53 -2.20 2.76
N THR A 80 -1.92 -1.03 2.74
CA THR A 80 -2.38 0.19 3.43
C THR A 80 -2.61 1.32 2.43
N ALA A 81 -2.76 1.00 1.15
CA ALA A 81 -2.97 1.96 0.07
C ALA A 81 -4.46 2.11 -0.24
N ARG A 82 -5.00 1.25 -1.10
CA ARG A 82 -6.42 1.17 -1.44
C ARG A 82 -6.80 -0.28 -1.71
N GLY A 83 -7.99 -0.71 -1.29
CA GLY A 83 -8.48 -2.08 -1.44
C GLY A 83 -8.38 -2.61 -2.86
N PRO A 84 -8.98 -1.93 -3.86
CA PRO A 84 -9.00 -2.42 -5.24
C PRO A 84 -7.64 -2.49 -5.96
N VAL A 85 -6.53 -2.18 -5.29
CA VAL A 85 -5.18 -2.47 -5.82
C VAL A 85 -4.91 -3.98 -5.81
N ILE A 86 -5.57 -4.73 -4.93
CA ILE A 86 -5.54 -6.19 -4.88
C ILE A 86 -6.88 -6.73 -5.37
N ASP A 87 -6.88 -7.78 -6.19
CA ASP A 87 -8.02 -8.65 -6.39
C ASP A 87 -8.16 -9.54 -5.14
N GLU A 88 -9.10 -9.20 -4.25
CA GLU A 88 -9.31 -9.94 -3.00
C GLU A 88 -9.71 -11.39 -3.23
N SER A 89 -10.45 -11.68 -4.31
CA SER A 89 -10.85 -13.05 -4.64
C SER A 89 -9.64 -13.90 -5.02
N ALA A 90 -8.74 -13.34 -5.81
CA ALA A 90 -7.48 -14.00 -6.15
C ALA A 90 -6.57 -14.17 -4.94
N LEU A 91 -6.52 -13.16 -4.05
CA LEU A 91 -5.75 -13.23 -2.80
C LEU A 91 -6.28 -14.35 -1.89
N VAL A 92 -7.60 -14.50 -1.74
CA VAL A 92 -8.21 -15.58 -0.95
C VAL A 92 -7.76 -16.95 -1.46
N VAL A 93 -7.82 -17.18 -2.77
CA VAL A 93 -7.35 -18.44 -3.39
C VAL A 93 -5.86 -18.68 -3.11
N ALA A 94 -5.04 -17.65 -3.23
CA ALA A 94 -3.59 -17.76 -3.01
C ALA A 94 -3.23 -18.02 -1.54
N LEU A 95 -4.00 -17.48 -0.59
CA LEU A 95 -3.88 -17.78 0.84
C LEU A 95 -4.34 -19.21 1.16
N GLU A 96 -5.42 -19.67 0.54
CA GLU A 96 -5.97 -21.03 0.73
C GLU A 96 -5.02 -22.12 0.29
N CYS A 97 -4.39 -21.95 -0.85
CA CYS A 97 -3.40 -22.93 -1.35
C CYS A 97 -2.02 -22.78 -0.68
N GLY A 98 -1.84 -21.83 0.23
CA GLY A 98 -0.57 -21.59 0.95
C GLY A 98 0.54 -21.05 0.05
N HIS A 99 0.20 -20.45 -1.10
CA HIS A 99 1.17 -19.76 -1.95
C HIS A 99 1.58 -18.43 -1.31
N ILE A 100 0.60 -17.64 -0.84
CA ILE A 100 0.84 -16.45 -0.01
C ILE A 100 0.87 -16.87 1.47
N GLY A 101 1.94 -16.54 2.17
CA GLY A 101 2.16 -16.93 3.56
C GLY A 101 1.25 -16.19 4.54
N GLY A 102 0.92 -14.93 4.23
CA GLY A 102 0.00 -14.13 5.03
C GLY A 102 -0.25 -12.76 4.44
N ALA A 103 -1.29 -12.07 4.94
CA ALA A 103 -1.63 -10.73 4.51
C ALA A 103 -1.98 -9.80 5.68
N GLY A 104 -1.59 -8.51 5.56
CA GLY A 104 -2.01 -7.43 6.44
C GLY A 104 -2.78 -6.37 5.64
N LEU A 105 -4.07 -6.21 5.92
CA LEU A 105 -4.96 -5.35 5.12
C LEU A 105 -5.62 -4.30 6.03
N ASP A 106 -5.39 -3.02 5.70
CA ASP A 106 -6.06 -1.86 6.31
C ASP A 106 -7.17 -1.30 5.41
N VAL A 107 -7.28 -1.80 4.18
CA VAL A 107 -8.20 -1.34 3.15
C VAL A 107 -8.78 -2.52 2.38
N PHE A 108 -10.04 -2.39 1.91
CA PHE A 108 -10.80 -3.45 1.25
C PHE A 108 -11.45 -2.97 -0.04
N GLU A 109 -11.75 -3.91 -0.96
CA GLU A 109 -12.35 -3.56 -2.26
C GLU A 109 -13.72 -2.88 -2.14
N LYS A 110 -14.51 -3.27 -1.15
CA LYS A 110 -15.92 -2.83 -0.99
C LYS A 110 -16.19 -2.30 0.40
N GLU A 111 -15.28 -1.47 0.94
CA GLU A 111 -15.49 -0.90 2.27
C GLU A 111 -16.91 -0.35 2.48
N PRO A 112 -17.57 -0.62 3.64
CA PRO A 112 -17.03 -1.28 4.83
C PRO A 112 -17.12 -2.81 4.79
N GLU A 113 -17.59 -3.42 3.71
CA GLU A 113 -17.70 -4.87 3.57
C GLU A 113 -16.31 -5.49 3.38
N ILE A 114 -16.09 -6.64 4.02
CA ILE A 114 -14.87 -7.44 3.91
C ILE A 114 -15.22 -8.75 3.22
N ASN A 115 -14.37 -9.20 2.30
CA ASN A 115 -14.52 -10.50 1.66
C ASN A 115 -14.50 -11.61 2.71
N ASN A 116 -15.59 -12.41 2.77
CA ASN A 116 -15.75 -13.47 3.76
C ASN A 116 -14.59 -14.49 3.74
N GLY A 117 -13.95 -14.70 2.60
CA GLY A 117 -12.79 -15.57 2.49
C GLY A 117 -11.53 -15.08 3.23
N LEU A 118 -11.49 -13.82 3.67
CA LEU A 118 -10.41 -13.25 4.47
C LEU A 118 -10.66 -13.37 5.98
N LEU A 119 -11.93 -13.56 6.38
CA LEU A 119 -12.31 -13.60 7.79
C LEU A 119 -11.86 -14.89 8.48
N GLY A 120 -11.47 -14.78 9.75
CA GLY A 120 -11.16 -15.93 10.61
C GLY A 120 -9.90 -16.71 10.23
N ARG A 121 -9.02 -16.13 9.39
CA ARG A 121 -7.73 -16.75 9.02
C ARG A 121 -6.64 -16.37 10.00
N ASP A 122 -5.88 -17.33 10.50
CA ASP A 122 -4.76 -17.10 11.42
C ASP A 122 -3.57 -16.37 10.76
N ASN A 123 -3.48 -16.43 9.43
CA ASN A 123 -2.42 -15.79 8.65
C ASN A 123 -2.84 -14.46 8.00
N VAL A 124 -3.98 -13.88 8.40
CA VAL A 124 -4.47 -12.60 7.88
C VAL A 124 -4.79 -11.64 9.04
N ILE A 125 -4.21 -10.44 8.96
CA ILE A 125 -4.50 -9.34 9.87
C ILE A 125 -5.39 -8.34 9.12
N LEU A 126 -6.57 -8.06 9.68
CA LEU A 126 -7.54 -7.10 9.15
C LEU A 126 -7.71 -5.96 10.14
N VAL A 127 -7.60 -4.73 9.68
CA VAL A 127 -7.87 -3.52 10.48
C VAL A 127 -8.79 -2.58 9.71
N PRO A 128 -9.66 -1.78 10.38
CA PRO A 128 -10.75 -1.07 9.75
C PRO A 128 -10.33 0.33 9.26
N HIS A 129 -9.42 0.41 8.29
CA HIS A 129 -8.92 1.65 7.65
C HIS A 129 -8.44 2.68 8.69
N ILE A 130 -7.50 2.26 9.52
CA ILE A 130 -7.03 3.04 10.69
C ILE A 130 -5.69 3.75 10.48
N GLY A 131 -5.12 3.73 9.28
CA GLY A 131 -3.81 4.34 9.00
C GLY A 131 -3.68 5.81 9.39
N THR A 132 -4.79 6.55 9.48
CA THR A 132 -4.85 7.94 9.95
C THR A 132 -5.69 8.11 11.24
N ALA A 133 -5.99 7.05 11.95
CA ALA A 133 -6.89 7.06 13.10
C ALA A 133 -6.23 7.49 14.42
N THR A 134 -5.24 8.38 14.38
CA THR A 134 -4.72 9.04 15.58
C THR A 134 -5.39 10.40 15.79
N VAL A 135 -5.44 10.88 17.02
CA VAL A 135 -6.02 12.19 17.37
C VAL A 135 -5.30 13.30 16.61
N GLU A 136 -3.98 13.25 16.55
CA GLU A 136 -3.13 14.26 15.89
C GLU A 136 -3.39 14.27 14.37
N ALA A 137 -3.45 13.12 13.73
CA ALA A 137 -3.70 13.02 12.29
C ALA A 137 -5.10 13.55 11.95
N ARG A 138 -6.14 13.18 12.70
CA ARG A 138 -7.51 13.64 12.49
C ARG A 138 -7.63 15.16 12.69
N ILE A 139 -7.01 15.72 13.71
CA ILE A 139 -6.97 17.18 13.93
C ILE A 139 -6.22 17.87 12.79
N ALA A 140 -5.08 17.33 12.35
CA ALA A 140 -4.31 17.90 11.24
C ALA A 140 -5.11 17.90 9.94
N MET A 141 -5.80 16.80 9.62
CA MET A 141 -6.68 16.71 8.44
C MET A 141 -7.80 17.74 8.48
N GLY A 142 -8.49 17.87 9.63
CA GLY A 142 -9.56 18.86 9.81
C GLY A 142 -9.05 20.29 9.65
N ARG A 143 -7.93 20.63 10.28
CA ARG A 143 -7.30 21.95 10.14
C ARG A 143 -6.87 22.25 8.71
N TYR A 144 -6.37 21.25 7.98
CA TYR A 144 -5.97 21.39 6.58
C TYR A 144 -7.17 21.66 5.68
N ALA A 145 -8.27 20.94 5.88
CA ALA A 145 -9.53 21.17 5.16
C ALA A 145 -10.06 22.60 5.40
N VAL A 146 -10.16 23.02 6.65
CA VAL A 146 -10.60 24.39 7.02
C VAL A 146 -9.70 25.44 6.38
N LYS A 147 -8.37 25.23 6.38
CA LYS A 147 -7.43 26.17 5.75
C LYS A 147 -7.65 26.29 4.24
N ASN A 148 -7.89 25.18 3.52
CA ASN A 148 -8.21 25.21 2.09
C ASN A 148 -9.50 25.99 1.82
N ILE A 149 -10.55 25.73 2.58
CA ILE A 149 -11.83 26.45 2.49
C ILE A 149 -11.62 27.95 2.74
N THR A 150 -10.91 28.32 3.80
CA THR A 150 -10.63 29.71 4.14
C THR A 150 -9.84 30.43 3.06
N LEU A 151 -8.83 29.77 2.47
CA LEU A 151 -8.06 30.34 1.35
C LEU A 151 -8.97 30.60 0.15
N PHE A 152 -9.80 29.63 -0.22
CA PHE A 152 -10.72 29.74 -1.36
C PHE A 152 -11.69 30.94 -1.20
N PHE A 153 -12.34 31.08 -0.04
CA PHE A 153 -13.27 32.19 0.20
C PHE A 153 -12.58 33.56 0.32
N ASN A 154 -11.28 33.59 0.57
CA ASN A 154 -10.48 34.82 0.56
C ASN A 154 -9.84 35.10 -0.83
N GLY A 155 -10.27 34.41 -1.89
CA GLY A 155 -9.75 34.59 -3.25
C GLY A 155 -8.31 34.13 -3.46
N LYS A 156 -7.81 33.24 -2.59
CA LYS A 156 -6.47 32.64 -2.67
C LYS A 156 -6.56 31.18 -3.10
N ASP A 157 -5.51 30.70 -3.76
CA ASP A 157 -5.45 29.31 -4.15
C ASP A 157 -5.41 28.38 -2.92
N PRO A 158 -6.21 27.29 -2.90
CA PRO A 158 -6.08 26.23 -1.91
C PRO A 158 -4.71 25.56 -1.96
N LEU A 159 -4.24 25.04 -0.81
CA LEU A 159 -2.94 24.37 -0.71
C LEU A 159 -2.89 23.01 -1.45
N SER A 160 -4.05 22.40 -1.67
CA SER A 160 -4.19 21.07 -2.30
C SER A 160 -5.29 21.07 -3.36
N ARG A 161 -5.10 21.87 -4.40
CA ARG A 161 -5.99 21.87 -5.55
C ARG A 161 -5.76 20.61 -6.38
N VAL A 162 -6.83 19.89 -6.76
CA VAL A 162 -6.78 18.64 -7.55
C VAL A 162 -7.29 18.78 -8.98
N CYS A 163 -7.80 19.93 -9.37
CA CYS A 163 -8.29 20.25 -10.74
C CYS A 163 -8.09 21.73 -11.05
#